data_902b63b07634234684e243b92ae2e8dd
#
_entry.id   902b63b07634234684e243b92ae2e8dd
#
_cell.length_a   1.000
_cell.length_b   1.000
_cell.length_c   1.000
_cell.angle_alpha   90.00
_cell.angle_beta   90.00
_cell.angle_gamma   90.00
#
_symmetry.space_group_name_H-M   'P 1'
#
loop_
_entity.id
_entity.type
_entity.pdbx_description
1 polymer ?
#
loop_
_entity_poly.entity_id
_entity_poly.type
_entity_poly.pdbx_seq_one_letter_code
_entity_poly.pdbx_strand_id
1 'polypeptide(L)'
;MCSSDLSSRVYVSPVFSGAPVPIPLTDEYGTLDVYLLPFLKPAMVRHVWPDEPVESYNDALACVLRHCPPDPAHRSVLVAHQFAAGAACCESEEVSVGGVDSVDASLFDAFDYVALGHLHSPQKVSRDAVRYCGTPLKYSFSEADQHKSATFVEFGLKGEVSITTAPLTPKHDLREVRGSYMELTDRRNYDGTAVDDYLHITLTDEQDVPDALARLRVIYPNLMRLDYDNLRTREDQEITAPERAESITPLEHFSAFYQLQNNQPLTAEQAAFCQQLIEEIWKEGEDA
;
A
#
# COMPACT_ATOMS: atom_id res chain seq x y z
N MET A 1 -6.57 -26.11 17.62
CA MET A 1 -8.02 -25.93 17.84
C MET A 1 -8.34 -24.50 17.51
N CYS A 2 -9.06 -24.22 16.41
CA CYS A 2 -9.57 -22.88 16.14
C CYS A 2 -10.47 -22.49 17.30
N SER A 3 -10.17 -21.39 17.99
CA SER A 3 -11.09 -20.81 18.94
C SER A 3 -12.18 -20.08 18.15
N SER A 4 -13.08 -20.86 17.55
CA SER A 4 -14.31 -20.32 16.97
C SER A 4 -15.25 -20.07 18.15
N ASP A 5 -15.65 -18.82 18.35
CA ASP A 5 -16.84 -18.55 19.13
C ASP A 5 -18.04 -19.05 18.34
N LEU A 6 -18.37 -20.34 18.54
CA LEU A 6 -19.47 -21.01 17.87
C LEU A 6 -20.83 -20.36 18.15
N SER A 7 -20.91 -19.51 19.17
CA SER A 7 -22.14 -18.77 19.51
C SER A 7 -22.38 -17.58 18.55
N SER A 8 -21.34 -16.98 18.01
CA SER A 8 -21.42 -15.81 17.13
C SER A 8 -21.30 -16.14 15.64
N ARG A 9 -21.01 -17.40 15.28
CA ARG A 9 -20.69 -17.84 13.89
C ARG A 9 -19.56 -17.03 13.23
N VAL A 10 -18.62 -16.54 14.04
CA VAL A 10 -17.42 -15.86 13.57
C VAL A 10 -16.25 -16.84 13.60
N TYR A 11 -15.59 -17.01 12.46
CA TYR A 11 -14.43 -17.86 12.32
C TYR A 11 -13.19 -16.99 12.11
N VAL A 12 -12.17 -17.23 12.91
CA VAL A 12 -10.89 -16.49 12.83
C VAL A 12 -9.77 -17.50 12.63
N SER A 13 -8.89 -17.24 11.66
CA SER A 13 -7.69 -18.03 11.49
C SER A 13 -6.76 -17.86 12.68
N PRO A 14 -6.30 -18.94 13.33
CA PRO A 14 -5.24 -18.84 14.33
C PRO A 14 -3.90 -18.51 13.65
N VAL A 15 -2.89 -18.24 14.46
CA VAL A 15 -1.50 -18.24 13.99
C VAL A 15 -1.20 -19.60 13.35
N PHE A 16 -0.43 -19.57 12.26
CA PHE A 16 -0.09 -20.80 11.53
C PHE A 16 0.58 -21.83 12.45
N SER A 17 -0.01 -23.03 12.50
CA SER A 17 0.47 -24.15 13.33
C SER A 17 0.35 -25.51 12.63
N GLY A 18 0.08 -25.51 11.33
CA GLY A 18 -0.09 -26.74 10.52
C GLY A 18 -1.09 -26.51 9.39
N ALA A 19 -1.47 -27.60 8.73
CA ALA A 19 -2.42 -27.55 7.63
C ALA A 19 -3.78 -26.98 8.11
N PRO A 20 -4.34 -25.98 7.38
CA PRO A 20 -5.64 -25.42 7.73
C PRO A 20 -6.74 -26.48 7.59
N VAL A 21 -7.60 -26.56 8.61
CA VAL A 21 -8.78 -27.43 8.60
C VAL A 21 -9.94 -26.65 7.97
N PRO A 22 -10.63 -27.21 6.95
CA PRO A 22 -11.73 -26.55 6.32
C PRO A 22 -12.94 -26.38 7.27
N ILE A 23 -13.66 -25.27 7.08
CA ILE A 23 -14.95 -25.01 7.72
C ILE A 23 -16.02 -25.43 6.72
N PRO A 24 -16.75 -26.53 6.94
CA PRO A 24 -17.78 -26.97 6.01
C PRO A 24 -19.06 -26.13 6.20
N LEU A 25 -19.54 -25.57 5.11
CA LEU A 25 -20.85 -24.94 4.99
C LEU A 25 -21.70 -25.81 4.06
N THR A 26 -22.99 -25.94 4.32
CA THR A 26 -23.89 -26.77 3.50
C THR A 26 -25.10 -25.99 3.06
N ASP A 27 -25.41 -26.07 1.77
CA ASP A 27 -26.61 -25.53 1.16
C ASP A 27 -27.27 -26.55 0.20
N GLU A 28 -28.19 -26.09 -0.65
CA GLU A 28 -28.90 -26.92 -1.63
C GLU A 28 -27.99 -27.53 -2.72
N TYR A 29 -26.80 -26.93 -2.95
CA TYR A 29 -25.80 -27.40 -3.92
C TYR A 29 -24.73 -28.32 -3.30
N GLY A 30 -24.86 -28.65 -2.01
CA GLY A 30 -23.93 -29.53 -1.27
C GLY A 30 -22.95 -28.77 -0.36
N THR A 31 -21.81 -29.39 -0.11
CA THR A 31 -20.80 -28.83 0.80
C THR A 31 -19.92 -27.78 0.11
N LEU A 32 -19.68 -26.68 0.83
CA LEU A 32 -18.67 -25.66 0.53
C LEU A 32 -17.64 -25.63 1.65
N ASP A 33 -16.41 -26.00 1.35
CA ASP A 33 -15.30 -25.98 2.30
C ASP A 33 -14.56 -24.64 2.25
N VAL A 34 -14.52 -23.94 3.37
CA VAL A 34 -13.81 -22.65 3.50
C VAL A 34 -12.52 -22.87 4.27
N TYR A 35 -11.40 -22.62 3.62
CA TYR A 35 -10.06 -22.70 4.19
C TYR A 35 -9.58 -21.30 4.58
N LEU A 36 -9.21 -21.12 5.85
CA LEU A 36 -8.62 -19.87 6.34
C LEU A 36 -7.11 -20.03 6.48
N LEU A 37 -6.34 -19.32 5.68
CA LEU A 37 -4.88 -19.35 5.68
C LEU A 37 -4.33 -18.00 6.11
N PRO A 38 -3.65 -17.91 7.28
CA PRO A 38 -3.01 -16.66 7.71
C PRO A 38 -1.79 -16.35 6.83
N PHE A 39 -1.23 -15.15 6.99
CA PHE A 39 0.02 -14.80 6.33
C PHE A 39 1.13 -15.80 6.70
N LEU A 40 1.78 -16.34 5.69
CA LEU A 40 2.85 -17.32 5.84
C LEU A 40 4.22 -16.69 5.67
N LYS A 41 5.14 -17.05 6.58
CA LYS A 41 6.57 -16.84 6.40
C LYS A 41 7.26 -18.20 6.26
N PRO A 42 8.31 -18.36 5.42
CA PRO A 42 9.03 -19.61 5.25
C PRO A 42 9.47 -20.26 6.56
N ALA A 43 9.94 -19.44 7.52
CA ALA A 43 10.36 -19.91 8.84
C ALA A 43 9.22 -20.56 9.64
N MET A 44 7.97 -20.08 9.50
CA MET A 44 6.82 -20.66 10.19
C MET A 44 6.49 -22.05 9.65
N VAL A 45 6.60 -22.22 8.34
CA VAL A 45 6.33 -23.51 7.68
C VAL A 45 7.43 -24.53 8.00
N ARG A 46 8.71 -24.11 7.96
CA ARG A 46 9.83 -24.97 8.39
C ARG A 46 9.73 -25.42 9.86
N HIS A 47 9.15 -24.60 10.72
CA HIS A 47 8.95 -24.99 12.12
C HIS A 47 7.95 -26.16 12.25
N VAL A 48 6.92 -26.20 11.40
CA VAL A 48 5.90 -27.25 11.42
C VAL A 48 6.37 -28.50 10.66
N TRP A 49 7.02 -28.32 9.53
CA TRP A 49 7.52 -29.40 8.67
C TRP A 49 9.02 -29.19 8.39
N PRO A 50 9.89 -29.57 9.35
CA PRO A 50 11.33 -29.29 9.27
C PRO A 50 12.05 -30.06 8.14
N ASP A 51 11.48 -31.16 7.68
CA ASP A 51 12.04 -32.00 6.61
C ASP A 51 11.65 -31.53 5.20
N GLU A 52 10.75 -30.56 5.09
CA GLU A 52 10.32 -29.99 3.80
C GLU A 52 11.29 -28.89 3.32
N PRO A 53 11.69 -28.92 2.03
CA PRO A 53 12.58 -27.90 1.47
C PRO A 53 11.83 -26.59 1.22
N VAL A 54 11.73 -25.72 2.22
CA VAL A 54 11.02 -24.45 2.16
C VAL A 54 12.03 -23.30 2.29
N GLU A 55 12.34 -22.64 1.20
CA GLU A 55 13.28 -21.51 1.17
C GLU A 55 12.58 -20.17 0.92
N SER A 56 11.58 -20.17 0.04
CA SER A 56 10.84 -18.98 -0.39
C SER A 56 9.39 -18.97 0.14
N TYR A 57 8.72 -17.82 0.00
CA TYR A 57 7.28 -17.69 0.27
C TYR A 57 6.47 -18.60 -0.65
N ASN A 58 6.90 -18.77 -1.89
CA ASN A 58 6.28 -19.66 -2.85
C ASN A 58 6.37 -21.12 -2.38
N ASP A 59 7.53 -21.56 -1.91
CA ASP A 59 7.70 -22.92 -1.37
C ASP A 59 6.86 -23.13 -0.12
N ALA A 60 6.78 -22.09 0.74
CA ALA A 60 5.97 -22.14 1.95
C ALA A 60 4.49 -22.38 1.62
N LEU A 61 3.94 -21.58 0.70
CA LEU A 61 2.55 -21.75 0.27
C LEU A 61 2.33 -23.09 -0.42
N ALA A 62 3.20 -23.48 -1.34
CA ALA A 62 3.12 -24.77 -2.03
C ALA A 62 3.17 -25.95 -1.05
N CYS A 63 4.03 -25.89 -0.03
CA CYS A 63 4.11 -26.88 1.02
C CYS A 63 2.80 -27.00 1.79
N VAL A 64 2.24 -25.89 2.26
CA VAL A 64 0.98 -25.88 3.01
C VAL A 64 -0.17 -26.44 2.17
N LEU A 65 -0.31 -26.00 0.91
CA LEU A 65 -1.40 -26.45 0.03
C LEU A 65 -1.29 -27.94 -0.34
N ARG A 66 -0.09 -28.51 -0.42
CA ARG A 66 0.10 -29.97 -0.57
C ARG A 66 -0.40 -30.75 0.64
N HIS A 67 -0.31 -30.18 1.85
CA HIS A 67 -0.77 -30.84 3.08
C HIS A 67 -2.27 -30.63 3.36
N CYS A 68 -2.95 -29.77 2.60
CA CYS A 68 -4.38 -29.53 2.72
C CYS A 68 -5.07 -29.38 1.34
N PRO A 69 -4.98 -30.38 0.45
CA PRO A 69 -5.65 -30.29 -0.83
C PRO A 69 -7.17 -30.23 -0.62
N PRO A 70 -7.89 -29.39 -1.37
CA PRO A 70 -9.35 -29.34 -1.29
C PRO A 70 -9.95 -30.68 -1.79
N ASP A 71 -11.06 -31.10 -1.17
CA ASP A 71 -11.82 -32.26 -1.64
C ASP A 71 -12.41 -31.97 -3.03
N PRO A 72 -12.08 -32.74 -4.07
CA PRO A 72 -12.57 -32.47 -5.42
C PRO A 72 -14.09 -32.63 -5.56
N ALA A 73 -14.75 -33.31 -4.62
CA ALA A 73 -16.22 -33.45 -4.61
C ALA A 73 -16.93 -32.22 -4.00
N HIS A 74 -16.22 -31.42 -3.22
CA HIS A 74 -16.78 -30.24 -2.56
C HIS A 74 -16.41 -28.96 -3.32
N ARG A 75 -17.26 -27.94 -3.23
CA ARG A 75 -16.91 -26.59 -3.59
C ARG A 75 -15.90 -26.06 -2.57
N SER A 76 -14.95 -25.23 -3.00
CA SER A 76 -13.84 -24.83 -2.14
C SER A 76 -13.53 -23.35 -2.26
N VAL A 77 -13.33 -22.69 -1.11
CA VAL A 77 -12.89 -21.32 -0.99
C VAL A 77 -11.62 -21.27 -0.15
N LEU A 78 -10.58 -20.60 -0.67
CA LEU A 78 -9.42 -20.25 0.12
C LEU A 78 -9.49 -18.74 0.47
N VAL A 79 -9.41 -18.43 1.75
CA VAL A 79 -9.22 -17.04 2.26
C VAL A 79 -7.78 -16.95 2.72
N ALA A 80 -6.97 -16.11 2.07
CA ALA A 80 -5.55 -16.01 2.34
C ALA A 80 -5.07 -14.57 2.34
N HIS A 81 -3.96 -14.30 3.02
CA HIS A 81 -3.31 -12.99 3.05
C HIS A 81 -1.90 -13.12 2.48
N GLN A 82 -1.79 -13.11 1.14
CA GLN A 82 -0.53 -13.35 0.43
C GLN A 82 -0.37 -12.35 -0.72
N PHE A 83 0.89 -12.06 -1.07
CA PHE A 83 1.20 -11.28 -2.26
C PHE A 83 1.37 -12.20 -3.46
N ALA A 84 0.43 -12.16 -4.41
CA ALA A 84 0.50 -12.96 -5.63
C ALA A 84 1.25 -12.23 -6.75
N ALA A 85 2.17 -12.92 -7.40
CA ALA A 85 2.97 -12.37 -8.49
C ALA A 85 2.09 -11.82 -9.63
N GLY A 86 2.48 -10.68 -10.18
CA GLY A 86 1.74 -10.00 -11.26
C GLY A 86 0.60 -9.10 -10.80
N ALA A 87 0.34 -9.00 -9.49
CA ALA A 87 -0.60 -8.02 -8.95
C ALA A 87 0.05 -6.62 -8.87
N ALA A 88 -0.77 -5.58 -9.07
CA ALA A 88 -0.34 -4.18 -8.95
C ALA A 88 -0.37 -3.73 -7.48
N CYS A 89 0.70 -3.07 -7.04
CA CYS A 89 0.84 -2.52 -5.70
C CYS A 89 0.74 -1.01 -5.71
N CYS A 90 0.39 -0.41 -4.56
CA CYS A 90 0.49 1.03 -4.31
C CYS A 90 1.50 1.30 -3.17
N GLU A 91 1.88 2.56 -2.99
CA GLU A 91 2.91 2.96 -2.00
C GLU A 91 2.50 2.70 -0.54
N SER A 92 1.20 2.52 -0.28
CA SER A 92 0.69 2.21 1.06
C SER A 92 0.87 0.75 1.47
N GLU A 93 1.34 -0.11 0.57
CA GLU A 93 1.51 -1.54 0.80
C GLU A 93 2.98 -1.87 1.08
N GLU A 94 3.22 -2.60 2.18
CA GLU A 94 4.56 -3.11 2.49
C GLU A 94 4.87 -4.33 1.61
N VAL A 95 5.57 -4.09 0.51
CA VAL A 95 6.06 -5.15 -0.38
C VAL A 95 7.58 -5.23 -0.27
N SER A 96 8.11 -6.42 -0.06
CA SER A 96 9.56 -6.61 0.04
C SER A 96 10.27 -6.22 -1.25
N VAL A 97 11.41 -5.56 -1.13
CA VAL A 97 12.24 -5.15 -2.27
C VAL A 97 12.57 -6.35 -3.15
N GLY A 98 12.24 -6.26 -4.44
CA GLY A 98 12.47 -7.33 -5.41
C GLY A 98 11.40 -8.42 -5.45
N GLY A 99 10.26 -8.25 -4.75
CA GLY A 99 9.14 -9.21 -4.80
C GLY A 99 9.45 -10.58 -4.20
N VAL A 100 10.38 -10.64 -3.26
CA VAL A 100 10.85 -11.89 -2.60
C VAL A 100 9.73 -12.61 -1.86
N ASP A 101 8.67 -11.90 -1.47
CA ASP A 101 7.49 -12.39 -0.77
C ASP A 101 6.33 -12.78 -1.70
N SER A 102 6.51 -12.67 -3.02
CA SER A 102 5.49 -13.03 -3.99
C SER A 102 5.33 -14.55 -4.16
N VAL A 103 4.08 -14.97 -4.39
CA VAL A 103 3.72 -16.36 -4.64
C VAL A 103 3.13 -16.52 -6.05
N ASP A 104 3.34 -17.68 -6.68
CA ASP A 104 2.77 -17.98 -7.99
C ASP A 104 1.27 -18.20 -7.88
N ALA A 105 0.49 -17.48 -8.68
CA ALA A 105 -0.97 -17.60 -8.69
C ALA A 105 -1.48 -18.99 -9.10
N SER A 106 -0.68 -19.78 -9.82
CA SER A 106 -1.04 -21.16 -10.19
C SER A 106 -1.20 -22.11 -8.99
N LEU A 107 -0.61 -21.78 -7.84
CA LEU A 107 -0.80 -22.52 -6.60
C LEU A 107 -2.26 -22.54 -6.13
N PHE A 108 -3.05 -21.59 -6.58
CA PHE A 108 -4.45 -21.45 -6.22
C PHE A 108 -5.44 -22.20 -7.14
N ASP A 109 -4.95 -22.87 -8.17
CA ASP A 109 -5.80 -23.46 -9.23
C ASP A 109 -6.74 -24.56 -8.73
N ALA A 110 -6.39 -25.22 -7.62
CA ALA A 110 -7.21 -26.28 -7.03
C ALA A 110 -8.50 -25.77 -6.36
N PHE A 111 -8.62 -24.47 -6.09
CA PHE A 111 -9.79 -23.90 -5.43
C PHE A 111 -10.77 -23.28 -6.43
N ASP A 112 -12.08 -23.37 -6.14
CA ASP A 112 -13.10 -22.74 -6.98
C ASP A 112 -13.04 -21.21 -6.88
N TYR A 113 -12.75 -20.67 -5.68
CA TYR A 113 -12.55 -19.25 -5.44
C TYR A 113 -11.44 -18.99 -4.42
N VAL A 114 -10.68 -17.93 -4.63
CA VAL A 114 -9.63 -17.49 -3.70
C VAL A 114 -9.82 -16.01 -3.37
N ALA A 115 -10.15 -15.74 -2.12
CA ALA A 115 -10.25 -14.39 -1.56
C ALA A 115 -8.89 -13.98 -0.98
N LEU A 116 -8.19 -13.08 -1.65
CA LEU A 116 -6.89 -12.57 -1.24
C LEU A 116 -7.05 -11.25 -0.47
N GLY A 117 -6.35 -11.15 0.65
CA GLY A 117 -6.02 -9.91 1.33
C GLY A 117 -4.56 -9.54 1.07
N HIS A 118 -4.10 -8.41 1.59
CA HIS A 118 -2.80 -7.79 1.48
C HIS A 118 -2.83 -6.53 0.61
N LEU A 119 -3.25 -6.63 -0.64
CA LEU A 119 -3.29 -5.49 -1.55
C LEU A 119 -4.57 -4.67 -1.36
N HIS A 120 -4.41 -3.35 -1.41
CA HIS A 120 -5.47 -2.37 -1.15
C HIS A 120 -6.36 -2.11 -2.37
N SER A 121 -5.85 -2.37 -3.58
CA SER A 121 -6.60 -2.20 -4.82
C SER A 121 -7.43 -3.44 -5.15
N PRO A 122 -8.75 -3.30 -5.41
CA PRO A 122 -9.56 -4.40 -5.93
C PRO A 122 -9.04 -4.85 -7.29
N GLN A 123 -8.59 -6.10 -7.41
CA GLN A 123 -8.04 -6.62 -8.65
C GLN A 123 -8.09 -8.15 -8.71
N LYS A 124 -8.11 -8.69 -9.92
CA LYS A 124 -7.95 -10.11 -10.17
C LYS A 124 -6.49 -10.46 -10.45
N VAL A 125 -6.12 -11.69 -10.15
CA VAL A 125 -4.79 -12.25 -10.46
C VAL A 125 -4.98 -13.54 -11.23
N SER A 126 -4.37 -13.63 -12.43
CA SER A 126 -4.48 -14.78 -13.33
C SER A 126 -5.91 -15.04 -13.83
N ARG A 127 -6.85 -15.43 -12.98
CA ARG A 127 -8.25 -15.72 -13.32
C ARG A 127 -9.23 -14.92 -12.44
N ASP A 128 -10.49 -14.76 -12.88
CA ASP A 128 -11.48 -13.96 -12.16
C ASP A 128 -11.78 -14.45 -10.75
N ALA A 129 -11.67 -15.76 -10.53
CA ALA A 129 -11.91 -16.40 -9.24
C ALA A 129 -10.73 -16.30 -8.25
N VAL A 130 -9.59 -15.73 -8.63
CA VAL A 130 -8.47 -15.40 -7.73
C VAL A 130 -8.34 -13.90 -7.68
N ARG A 131 -8.73 -13.28 -6.55
CA ARG A 131 -8.76 -11.83 -6.51
C ARG A 131 -8.59 -11.22 -5.13
N TYR A 132 -8.08 -10.01 -5.13
CA TYR A 132 -8.09 -9.10 -4.00
C TYR A 132 -9.41 -8.32 -4.01
N CYS A 133 -10.11 -8.27 -2.88
CA CYS A 133 -11.27 -7.38 -2.73
C CYS A 133 -10.84 -5.92 -2.52
N GLY A 134 -9.57 -5.70 -2.14
CA GLY A 134 -9.06 -4.41 -1.73
C GLY A 134 -9.51 -4.00 -0.33
N THR A 135 -9.22 -2.77 0.03
CA THR A 135 -9.68 -2.16 1.28
C THR A 135 -11.02 -1.44 1.09
N PRO A 136 -11.87 -1.36 2.13
CA PRO A 136 -13.17 -0.69 2.02
C PRO A 136 -13.07 0.82 1.84
N LEU A 137 -11.96 1.43 2.26
CA LEU A 137 -11.67 2.86 2.14
C LEU A 137 -10.27 3.07 1.58
N LYS A 138 -9.96 4.27 1.12
CA LYS A 138 -8.61 4.69 0.75
C LYS A 138 -7.85 5.08 2.03
N TYR A 139 -6.65 4.54 2.20
CA TYR A 139 -5.79 4.81 3.37
C TYR A 139 -4.57 5.69 3.05
N SER A 140 -4.30 5.91 1.78
CA SER A 140 -3.20 6.75 1.30
C SER A 140 -3.61 7.53 0.06
N PHE A 141 -2.94 8.67 -0.20
CA PHE A 141 -3.13 9.41 -1.45
C PHE A 141 -2.66 8.64 -2.68
N SER A 142 -1.75 7.68 -2.54
CA SER A 142 -1.42 6.74 -3.63
C SER A 142 -2.61 5.88 -4.09
N GLU A 143 -3.70 5.87 -3.30
CA GLU A 143 -4.96 5.18 -3.61
C GLU A 143 -6.05 6.14 -4.14
N ALA A 144 -5.74 7.43 -4.35
CA ALA A 144 -6.73 8.45 -4.69
C ALA A 144 -7.58 8.09 -5.92
N ASP A 145 -6.98 7.46 -6.91
CA ASP A 145 -7.65 7.04 -8.16
C ASP A 145 -8.31 5.65 -8.06
N GLN A 146 -8.22 4.95 -6.92
CA GLN A 146 -8.83 3.64 -6.76
C GLN A 146 -10.33 3.75 -6.50
N HIS A 147 -11.08 2.81 -7.09
CA HIS A 147 -12.51 2.63 -6.84
C HIS A 147 -12.72 1.46 -5.89
N LYS A 148 -13.08 1.77 -4.64
CA LYS A 148 -13.31 0.75 -3.61
C LYS A 148 -14.65 0.05 -3.83
N SER A 149 -14.67 -1.28 -3.57
CA SER A 149 -15.86 -2.10 -3.77
C SER A 149 -15.93 -3.29 -2.82
N ALA A 150 -17.14 -3.75 -2.56
CA ALA A 150 -17.38 -5.07 -1.96
C ALA A 150 -17.52 -6.10 -3.09
N THR A 151 -16.89 -7.26 -2.91
CA THR A 151 -17.01 -8.38 -3.84
C THR A 151 -18.05 -9.38 -3.32
N PHE A 152 -19.04 -9.69 -4.14
CA PHE A 152 -20.04 -10.72 -3.89
C PHE A 152 -19.71 -11.94 -4.73
N VAL A 153 -19.69 -13.11 -4.09
CA VAL A 153 -19.37 -14.38 -4.73
C VAL A 153 -20.51 -15.35 -4.48
N GLU A 154 -21.14 -15.78 -5.54
CA GLU A 154 -22.24 -16.74 -5.50
C GLU A 154 -21.77 -18.08 -6.06
N PHE A 155 -22.04 -19.14 -5.33
CA PHE A 155 -21.66 -20.51 -5.71
C PHE A 155 -22.90 -21.31 -6.08
N GLY A 156 -22.95 -21.78 -7.31
CA GLY A 156 -23.89 -22.81 -7.75
C GLY A 156 -23.36 -24.22 -7.54
N LEU A 157 -23.53 -25.09 -8.52
CA LEU A 157 -22.90 -26.42 -8.53
C LEU A 157 -21.36 -26.31 -8.53
N LYS A 158 -20.66 -27.41 -8.24
CA LYS A 158 -19.20 -27.47 -8.29
C LYS A 158 -18.67 -26.90 -9.62
N GLY A 159 -17.78 -25.90 -9.52
CA GLY A 159 -17.22 -25.19 -10.66
C GLY A 159 -18.05 -23.98 -11.16
N GLU A 160 -19.25 -23.78 -10.64
CA GLU A 160 -20.08 -22.62 -10.97
C GLU A 160 -19.87 -21.51 -9.95
N VAL A 161 -19.17 -20.44 -10.34
CA VAL A 161 -18.90 -19.27 -9.49
C VAL A 161 -19.27 -18.00 -10.25
N SER A 162 -20.15 -17.20 -9.67
CA SER A 162 -20.54 -15.88 -10.17
C SER A 162 -19.96 -14.80 -9.27
N ILE A 163 -19.33 -13.79 -9.85
CA ILE A 163 -18.64 -12.73 -9.13
C ILE A 163 -19.19 -11.38 -9.58
N THR A 164 -19.70 -10.63 -8.62
CA THR A 164 -20.18 -9.27 -8.83
C THR A 164 -19.53 -8.32 -7.82
N THR A 165 -19.49 -7.03 -8.15
CA THR A 165 -18.95 -6.00 -7.25
C THR A 165 -19.96 -4.90 -7.04
N ALA A 166 -20.05 -4.38 -5.82
CA ALA A 166 -20.81 -3.19 -5.50
C ALA A 166 -19.84 -2.08 -5.04
N PRO A 167 -19.95 -0.86 -5.60
CA PRO A 167 -19.08 0.24 -5.20
C PRO A 167 -19.31 0.63 -3.73
N LEU A 168 -18.23 0.94 -3.04
CA LEU A 168 -18.26 1.51 -1.71
C LEU A 168 -17.97 3.01 -1.82
N THR A 169 -18.97 3.82 -1.47
CA THR A 169 -18.84 5.28 -1.50
C THR A 169 -18.62 5.78 -0.08
N PRO A 170 -17.46 6.36 0.23
CA PRO A 170 -17.21 6.93 1.55
C PRO A 170 -18.01 8.19 1.78
N LYS A 171 -18.23 8.57 3.03
CA LYS A 171 -18.87 9.85 3.39
C LYS A 171 -18.00 11.04 2.97
N HIS A 172 -16.70 10.94 3.16
CA HIS A 172 -15.69 11.88 2.72
C HIS A 172 -14.64 11.06 1.96
N ASP A 173 -14.42 11.41 0.71
CA ASP A 173 -13.42 10.71 -0.10
C ASP A 173 -12.02 11.25 0.16
N LEU A 174 -11.02 10.51 -0.29
CA LEU A 174 -9.62 10.91 -0.26
C LEU A 174 -9.20 11.21 -1.69
N ARG A 175 -8.88 12.49 -1.98
CA ARG A 175 -8.64 12.98 -3.34
C ARG A 175 -7.40 13.85 -3.43
N GLU A 176 -6.77 13.84 -4.58
CA GLU A 176 -5.75 14.80 -4.97
C GLU A 176 -6.35 15.91 -5.83
N VAL A 177 -5.96 17.15 -5.55
CA VAL A 177 -6.40 18.34 -6.29
C VAL A 177 -5.17 19.14 -6.66
N ARG A 178 -5.07 19.58 -7.91
CA ARG A 178 -3.94 20.34 -8.44
C ARG A 178 -4.43 21.58 -9.15
N GLY A 179 -3.82 22.72 -8.86
CA GLY A 179 -4.14 24.00 -9.50
C GLY A 179 -3.43 25.17 -8.83
N SER A 180 -3.57 26.37 -9.39
CA SER A 180 -3.07 27.58 -8.75
C SER A 180 -3.93 27.96 -7.55
N TYR A 181 -3.34 28.70 -6.60
CA TYR A 181 -4.06 29.20 -5.44
C TYR A 181 -5.33 30.00 -5.84
N MET A 182 -5.21 30.85 -6.85
CA MET A 182 -6.35 31.65 -7.35
C MET A 182 -7.48 30.77 -7.91
N GLU A 183 -7.14 29.70 -8.65
CA GLU A 183 -8.13 28.77 -9.17
C GLU A 183 -8.83 28.00 -8.05
N LEU A 184 -8.07 27.49 -7.07
CA LEU A 184 -8.60 26.70 -5.98
C LEU A 184 -9.43 27.52 -4.99
N THR A 185 -9.20 28.84 -4.90
CA THR A 185 -9.96 29.75 -4.03
C THR A 185 -11.08 30.51 -4.76
N ASP A 186 -11.21 30.36 -6.09
CA ASP A 186 -12.33 30.92 -6.83
C ASP A 186 -13.61 30.14 -6.48
N ARG A 187 -14.61 30.87 -5.95
CA ARG A 187 -15.88 30.28 -5.54
C ARG A 187 -16.58 29.48 -6.63
N ARG A 188 -16.39 29.87 -7.88
CA ARG A 188 -16.99 29.15 -9.04
C ARG A 188 -16.42 27.74 -9.20
N ASN A 189 -15.23 27.48 -8.71
CA ASN A 189 -14.56 26.19 -8.85
C ASN A 189 -14.81 25.24 -7.67
N TYR A 190 -15.11 25.75 -6.48
CA TYR A 190 -15.35 24.89 -5.31
C TYR A 190 -16.82 24.85 -4.85
N ASP A 191 -17.64 25.86 -5.21
CA ASP A 191 -19.04 25.89 -4.79
C ASP A 191 -19.82 24.69 -5.36
N GLY A 192 -20.50 23.94 -4.49
CA GLY A 192 -21.20 22.72 -4.89
C GLY A 192 -20.33 21.49 -5.09
N THR A 193 -19.04 21.55 -4.79
CA THR A 193 -18.13 20.39 -4.80
C THR A 193 -18.01 19.78 -3.40
N ALA A 194 -17.40 18.59 -3.30
CA ALA A 194 -17.15 17.90 -2.03
C ALA A 194 -15.93 18.51 -1.29
N VAL A 195 -16.09 19.75 -0.79
CA VAL A 195 -15.03 20.48 -0.08
C VAL A 195 -14.63 19.85 1.25
N ASP A 196 -15.52 18.99 1.81
CA ASP A 196 -15.29 18.28 3.07
C ASP A 196 -14.51 16.97 2.90
N ASP A 197 -14.09 16.61 1.69
CA ASP A 197 -13.24 15.46 1.44
C ASP A 197 -11.83 15.66 2.05
N TYR A 198 -11.13 14.55 2.30
CA TYR A 198 -9.72 14.58 2.70
C TYR A 198 -8.85 14.88 1.48
N LEU A 199 -8.17 16.02 1.50
CA LEU A 199 -7.48 16.53 0.31
C LEU A 199 -5.96 16.56 0.49
N HIS A 200 -5.28 16.15 -0.56
CA HIS A 200 -3.91 16.52 -0.87
C HIS A 200 -3.96 17.57 -1.98
N ILE A 201 -3.53 18.78 -1.68
CA ILE A 201 -3.50 19.88 -2.67
C ILE A 201 -2.06 20.10 -3.13
N THR A 202 -1.87 20.14 -4.44
CA THR A 202 -0.62 20.53 -5.07
C THR A 202 -0.80 21.88 -5.77
N LEU A 203 -0.17 22.94 -5.21
CA LEU A 203 -0.18 24.25 -5.80
C LEU A 203 0.80 24.34 -6.97
N THR A 204 0.35 24.98 -8.06
CA THR A 204 1.16 25.22 -9.27
C THR A 204 1.71 26.64 -9.36
N ASP A 205 1.56 27.42 -8.29
CA ASP A 205 2.08 28.78 -8.20
C ASP A 205 3.61 28.78 -8.17
N GLU A 206 4.26 29.58 -9.03
CA GLU A 206 5.73 29.68 -9.09
C GLU A 206 6.34 30.29 -7.80
N GLN A 207 5.56 31.06 -7.07
CA GLN A 207 5.96 31.65 -5.80
C GLN A 207 5.13 31.07 -4.66
N ASP A 208 5.77 30.89 -3.51
CA ASP A 208 5.07 30.42 -2.32
C ASP A 208 3.99 31.42 -1.90
N VAL A 209 2.78 30.91 -1.72
CA VAL A 209 1.65 31.73 -1.25
C VAL A 209 1.71 31.85 0.27
N PRO A 210 1.80 33.07 0.84
CA PRO A 210 1.83 33.28 2.28
C PRO A 210 0.60 32.66 2.96
N ASP A 211 0.81 31.87 4.02
CA ASP A 211 -0.24 31.23 4.82
C ASP A 211 -1.21 30.36 3.98
N ALA A 212 -0.75 29.81 2.86
CA ALA A 212 -1.59 29.05 1.93
C ALA A 212 -2.40 27.95 2.64
N LEU A 213 -1.75 27.16 3.49
CA LEU A 213 -2.41 26.06 4.22
C LEU A 213 -3.58 26.59 5.09
N ALA A 214 -3.37 27.64 5.86
CA ALA A 214 -4.39 28.20 6.74
C ALA A 214 -5.56 28.79 5.92
N ARG A 215 -5.27 29.46 4.82
CA ARG A 215 -6.28 30.06 3.94
C ARG A 215 -7.09 29.00 3.20
N LEU A 216 -6.44 27.97 2.66
CA LEU A 216 -7.11 26.87 1.97
C LEU A 216 -7.99 26.07 2.92
N ARG A 217 -7.61 25.89 4.19
CA ARG A 217 -8.42 25.21 5.21
C ARG A 217 -9.73 25.93 5.55
N VAL A 218 -9.87 27.20 5.21
CA VAL A 218 -11.15 27.90 5.33
C VAL A 218 -12.18 27.37 4.34
N ILE A 219 -11.72 26.93 3.17
CA ILE A 219 -12.57 26.37 2.09
C ILE A 219 -12.62 24.86 2.19
N TYR A 220 -11.48 24.22 2.43
CA TYR A 220 -11.26 22.78 2.47
C TYR A 220 -10.85 22.35 3.89
N PRO A 221 -11.81 22.18 4.82
CA PRO A 221 -11.52 21.99 6.25
C PRO A 221 -10.67 20.74 6.53
N ASN A 222 -10.79 19.72 5.68
CA ASN A 222 -10.06 18.45 5.80
C ASN A 222 -8.82 18.39 4.88
N LEU A 223 -8.22 19.53 4.56
CA LEU A 223 -6.94 19.56 3.85
C LEU A 223 -5.84 18.93 4.72
N MET A 224 -5.35 17.76 4.31
CA MET A 224 -4.36 16.95 5.03
C MET A 224 -2.93 17.30 4.61
N ARG A 225 -2.70 17.50 3.31
CA ARG A 225 -1.38 17.73 2.74
C ARG A 225 -1.40 18.86 1.72
N LEU A 226 -0.36 19.70 1.74
CA LEU A 226 -0.14 20.77 0.78
C LEU A 226 1.29 20.69 0.25
N ASP A 227 1.41 20.51 -1.05
CA ASP A 227 2.69 20.49 -1.76
C ASP A 227 2.69 21.57 -2.86
N TYR A 228 3.87 21.86 -3.41
CA TYR A 228 4.07 22.74 -4.55
C TYR A 228 4.68 21.98 -5.71
N ASP A 229 4.18 22.22 -6.91
CA ASP A 229 4.79 21.78 -8.17
C ASP A 229 5.16 23.00 -8.99
N ASN A 230 6.33 23.58 -8.68
CA ASN A 230 6.91 24.75 -9.33
C ASN A 230 8.36 24.46 -9.78
N LEU A 231 8.99 25.40 -10.46
CA LEU A 231 10.35 25.20 -10.97
C LEU A 231 11.34 24.80 -9.86
N ARG A 232 11.24 25.42 -8.69
CA ARG A 232 12.08 25.10 -7.54
C ARG A 232 11.95 23.64 -7.09
N THR A 233 10.72 23.14 -6.90
CA THR A 233 10.49 21.77 -6.43
C THR A 233 10.86 20.73 -7.48
N ARG A 234 10.82 21.07 -8.78
CA ARG A 234 11.28 20.20 -9.87
C ARG A 234 12.80 20.12 -9.94
N GLU A 235 13.49 21.25 -9.77
CA GLU A 235 14.96 21.28 -9.73
C GLU A 235 15.51 20.50 -8.54
N ASP A 236 14.85 20.56 -7.37
CA ASP A 236 15.22 19.79 -6.19
C ASP A 236 15.07 18.25 -6.41
N GLN A 237 14.08 17.83 -7.19
CA GLN A 237 13.90 16.41 -7.54
C GLN A 237 14.96 15.90 -8.54
N GLU A 238 15.45 16.73 -9.44
CA GLU A 238 16.53 16.38 -10.37
C GLU A 238 17.90 16.25 -9.66
N ILE A 239 18.11 16.97 -8.55
CA ILE A 239 19.36 16.93 -7.77
C ILE A 239 19.50 15.63 -6.94
N THR A 240 18.42 14.91 -6.70
CA THR A 240 18.42 13.66 -5.89
C THR A 240 18.88 12.41 -6.65
N ALA A 241 19.40 12.52 -7.87
CA ALA A 241 19.99 11.40 -8.59
C ALA A 241 21.35 10.99 -7.96
N PRO A 242 21.55 9.71 -7.63
CA PRO A 242 22.71 9.24 -6.84
C PRO A 242 24.08 9.44 -7.49
N GLU A 243 24.16 9.84 -8.75
CA GLU A 243 25.43 10.01 -9.47
C GLU A 243 26.22 11.30 -9.17
N ARG A 244 25.61 12.28 -8.44
CA ARG A 244 26.28 13.55 -8.07
C ARG A 244 26.79 13.63 -6.62
N ALA A 245 26.46 12.66 -5.78
CA ALA A 245 26.80 12.71 -4.35
C ALA A 245 28.32 12.62 -4.05
N GLU A 246 29.14 12.10 -4.96
CA GLU A 246 30.58 11.92 -4.73
C GLU A 246 31.46 13.15 -5.07
N SER A 247 30.89 14.22 -5.64
CA SER A 247 31.67 15.38 -6.07
C SER A 247 31.31 16.72 -5.40
N ILE A 248 30.33 16.72 -4.49
CA ILE A 248 29.85 17.95 -3.85
C ILE A 248 30.57 18.18 -2.52
N THR A 249 31.13 19.35 -2.32
CA THR A 249 31.82 19.71 -1.06
C THR A 249 30.82 19.84 0.10
N PRO A 250 31.26 19.63 1.37
CA PRO A 250 30.40 19.81 2.54
C PRO A 250 29.79 21.21 2.65
N LEU A 251 30.50 22.24 2.20
CA LEU A 251 29.94 23.60 2.15
C LEU A 251 28.86 23.75 1.09
N GLU A 252 29.00 23.12 -0.05
CA GLU A 252 27.96 23.12 -1.10
C GLU A 252 26.72 22.39 -0.62
N HIS A 253 26.85 21.24 0.05
CA HIS A 253 25.74 20.53 0.68
C HIS A 253 25.01 21.41 1.70
N PHE A 254 25.76 22.08 2.58
CA PHE A 254 25.19 22.98 3.58
C PHE A 254 24.52 24.18 2.95
N SER A 255 25.13 24.76 1.90
CA SER A 255 24.58 25.91 1.18
C SER A 255 23.26 25.57 0.49
N ALA A 256 23.18 24.40 -0.14
CA ALA A 256 21.95 23.91 -0.75
C ALA A 256 20.84 23.69 0.30
N PHE A 257 21.18 23.05 1.43
CA PHE A 257 20.25 22.87 2.55
C PHE A 257 19.77 24.19 3.14
N TYR A 258 20.69 25.15 3.36
CA TYR A 258 20.34 26.48 3.88
C TYR A 258 19.41 27.23 2.95
N GLN A 259 19.70 27.22 1.64
CA GLN A 259 18.87 27.83 0.62
C GLN A 259 17.46 27.20 0.57
N LEU A 260 17.37 25.89 0.71
CA LEU A 260 16.11 25.15 0.76
C LEU A 260 15.26 25.57 1.97
N GLN A 261 15.88 25.76 3.14
CA GLN A 261 15.18 26.08 4.38
C GLN A 261 14.82 27.58 4.47
N ASN A 262 15.63 28.46 3.92
CA ASN A 262 15.50 29.92 4.13
C ASN A 262 15.06 30.69 2.88
N ASN A 263 14.88 30.02 1.73
CA ASN A 263 14.56 30.63 0.44
C ASN A 263 15.53 31.76 0.00
N GLN A 264 16.76 31.74 0.51
CA GLN A 264 17.83 32.72 0.17
C GLN A 264 19.18 32.02 0.28
N PRO A 265 20.13 32.34 -0.61
CA PRO A 265 21.47 31.79 -0.51
C PRO A 265 22.19 32.34 0.73
N LEU A 266 23.23 31.62 1.17
CA LEU A 266 24.15 32.10 2.18
C LEU A 266 24.78 33.45 1.74
N THR A 267 24.87 34.37 2.66
CA THR A 267 25.70 35.58 2.42
C THR A 267 27.18 35.19 2.39
N ALA A 268 28.03 36.03 1.81
CA ALA A 268 29.47 35.79 1.78
C ALA A 268 30.08 35.61 3.17
N GLU A 269 29.60 36.33 4.18
CA GLU A 269 30.04 36.21 5.57
C GLU A 269 29.59 34.87 6.20
N GLN A 270 28.36 34.45 5.94
CA GLN A 270 27.83 33.17 6.41
C GLN A 270 28.59 31.97 5.77
N ALA A 271 28.84 32.04 4.45
CA ALA A 271 29.59 31.03 3.75
C ALA A 271 31.03 30.89 4.27
N ALA A 272 31.70 32.01 4.52
CA ALA A 272 33.05 31.99 5.10
C ALA A 272 33.08 31.45 6.52
N PHE A 273 32.09 31.75 7.34
CA PHE A 273 31.95 31.20 8.70
C PHE A 273 31.71 29.71 8.68
N CYS A 274 30.80 29.22 7.80
CA CYS A 274 30.55 27.76 7.64
C CYS A 274 31.79 27.02 7.14
N GLN A 275 32.53 27.59 6.19
CA GLN A 275 33.77 27.01 5.69
C GLN A 275 34.81 26.84 6.81
N GLN A 276 35.00 27.87 7.63
CA GLN A 276 35.91 27.81 8.77
C GLN A 276 35.52 26.73 9.77
N LEU A 277 34.23 26.65 10.12
CA LEU A 277 33.70 25.60 11.02
C LEU A 277 33.92 24.20 10.47
N ILE A 278 33.66 23.99 9.19
CA ILE A 278 33.88 22.72 8.51
C ILE A 278 35.36 22.32 8.61
N GLU A 279 36.29 23.26 8.34
CA GLU A 279 37.73 23.00 8.43
C GLU A 279 38.19 22.70 9.86
N GLU A 280 37.64 23.35 10.86
CA GLU A 280 37.95 23.08 12.28
C GLU A 280 37.50 21.67 12.69
N ILE A 281 36.26 21.29 12.36
CA ILE A 281 35.70 19.97 12.69
C ILE A 281 36.48 18.84 12.02
N TRP A 282 36.90 19.03 10.75
CA TRP A 282 37.69 17.98 10.07
C TRP A 282 39.10 17.83 10.61
N LYS A 283 39.75 18.93 11.05
CA LYS A 283 41.07 18.87 11.70
C LYS A 283 41.04 18.13 13.05
N GLU A 284 39.99 18.34 13.84
CA GLU A 284 39.82 17.63 15.12
C GLU A 284 39.50 16.14 14.93
N GLY A 285 38.94 15.73 13.79
CA GLY A 285 38.68 14.32 13.46
C GLY A 285 39.86 13.53 12.92
N GLU A 286 40.92 14.19 12.46
CA GLU A 286 42.18 13.54 12.02
C GLU A 286 43.17 13.31 13.17
N ASP A 287 42.99 13.99 14.30
CA ASP A 287 43.86 13.86 15.49
C ASP A 287 43.30 12.88 16.58
N ALA A 288 42.17 12.22 16.33
CA ALA A 288 41.51 11.26 17.23
C ALA A 288 41.55 9.83 16.67
#